data_2f42a927b314d9882c416806dd0095c0
#
_entry.id   2f42a927b314d9882c416806dd0095c0
#
_cell.length_a   1.000
_cell.length_b   1.000
_cell.length_c   1.000
_cell.angle_alpha   90.00
_cell.angle_beta   90.00
_cell.angle_gamma   90.00
#
_symmetry.space_group_name_H-M   'P 1'
#
loop_
_entity.id
_entity.type
_entity.pdbx_description
1 polymer ?
#
loop_
_entity_poly.entity_id
_entity_poly.type
_entity_poly.pdbx_seq_one_letter_code
_entity_poly.pdbx_strand_id
1 'polypeptide(L)'
;KKDILEEIYYRYEKILKCIPEDIYGLPKLTNTFKQIYHYRICYECMAKWFETGDYTFDHLNYLFKLKTLSRIFEYYCLIKIQNAIALCGFILQDSDRIIYDVEDDSENINNQYIFEGNGYEITLLYEPSIWIDRSNVCTNLYSTGYNFIKSKWNDRWTPDFVLKISGNYKDYYYILDAKYSNFYNVKRRYIPALVLKYGTQIASKDKFFSDVIGIGAIYPSKEDKIYYFKKNAINSLKHSLPQYFSLTIVDGDVGTQILKEQIEKLFKVVDILEEECENIDSSKKEMSL
;
A
#
# COMPACT_ATOMS: atom_id res chain seq x y z
N LYS A 1 -1.66 23.58 -15.52
CA LYS A 1 -1.16 24.21 -14.25
C LYS A 1 0.24 24.80 -14.44
N LYS A 2 1.16 24.11 -15.15
CA LYS A 2 2.51 24.61 -15.46
C LYS A 2 2.41 25.91 -16.27
N ASP A 3 1.58 25.92 -17.30
CA ASP A 3 1.37 27.07 -18.19
C ASP A 3 0.86 28.31 -17.42
N ILE A 4 0.00 28.11 -16.42
CA ILE A 4 -0.51 29.20 -15.56
C ILE A 4 0.62 29.79 -14.68
N LEU A 5 1.49 28.94 -14.14
CA LEU A 5 2.63 29.41 -13.33
C LEU A 5 3.66 30.14 -14.19
N GLU A 6 3.93 29.67 -15.40
CA GLU A 6 4.81 30.33 -16.36
C GLU A 6 4.24 31.71 -16.81
N GLU A 7 2.91 31.78 -17.03
CA GLU A 7 2.24 33.05 -17.33
C GLU A 7 2.29 34.03 -16.15
N ILE A 8 2.07 33.55 -14.91
CA ILE A 8 2.19 34.35 -13.71
C ILE A 8 3.62 34.88 -13.55
N TYR A 9 4.63 33.99 -13.70
CA TYR A 9 6.04 34.36 -13.64
C TYR A 9 6.40 35.42 -14.66
N TYR A 10 6.03 35.24 -15.93
CA TYR A 10 6.25 36.20 -17.00
C TYR A 10 5.60 37.56 -16.72
N ARG A 11 4.37 37.56 -16.20
CA ARG A 11 3.68 38.80 -15.81
C ARG A 11 4.39 39.51 -14.67
N TYR A 12 4.88 38.79 -13.66
CA TYR A 12 5.64 39.35 -12.56
C TYR A 12 6.96 39.98 -13.02
N GLU A 13 7.72 39.26 -13.84
CA GLU A 13 8.99 39.78 -14.41
C GLU A 13 8.76 41.06 -15.21
N LYS A 14 7.72 41.09 -16.04
CA LYS A 14 7.36 42.26 -16.84
C LYS A 14 6.90 43.47 -16.02
N ILE A 15 6.14 43.23 -14.95
CA ILE A 15 5.59 44.30 -14.09
C ILE A 15 6.66 44.85 -13.15
N LEU A 16 7.41 43.99 -12.52
CA LEU A 16 8.36 44.37 -11.50
C LEU A 16 9.70 44.82 -12.09
N LYS A 17 9.99 44.48 -13.35
CA LYS A 17 11.25 44.77 -14.04
C LYS A 17 12.48 44.41 -13.22
N CYS A 18 12.36 43.38 -12.37
CA CYS A 18 13.44 42.88 -11.55
C CYS A 18 13.64 41.38 -11.85
N ILE A 19 14.89 41.02 -11.92
CA ILE A 19 15.27 39.60 -11.88
C ILE A 19 15.20 39.19 -10.42
N PRO A 20 14.53 38.08 -10.05
CA PRO A 20 14.56 37.56 -8.69
C PRO A 20 16.01 37.34 -8.30
N GLU A 21 16.52 38.08 -7.33
CA GLU A 21 17.79 37.75 -6.68
C GLU A 21 17.54 36.51 -5.80
N ASP A 22 18.55 35.66 -5.66
CA ASP A 22 18.51 34.54 -4.73
C ASP A 22 18.23 35.05 -3.31
N ILE A 23 17.04 34.73 -2.81
CA ILE A 23 16.63 35.17 -1.46
C ILE A 23 17.17 34.16 -0.46
N TYR A 24 18.24 34.51 0.19
CA TYR A 24 18.81 33.77 1.31
C TYR A 24 18.10 34.18 2.61
N GLY A 25 17.03 33.47 2.97
CA GLY A 25 16.33 33.63 4.24
C GLY A 25 14.89 34.14 4.15
N LEU A 26 14.18 34.00 5.24
CA LEU A 26 12.79 34.42 5.35
C LEU A 26 12.65 35.93 5.25
N PRO A 27 11.80 36.48 4.38
CA PRO A 27 11.57 37.92 4.31
C PRO A 27 11.00 38.48 5.61
N LYS A 28 11.34 39.77 5.92
CA LYS A 28 10.82 40.40 7.14
C LYS A 28 9.29 40.53 7.09
N LEU A 29 8.63 40.14 8.17
CA LEU A 29 7.18 40.25 8.33
C LEU A 29 6.74 41.72 8.36
N THR A 30 6.25 42.22 7.23
CA THR A 30 5.72 43.58 7.11
C THR A 30 4.31 43.72 7.63
N ASN A 31 3.83 44.96 7.90
CA ASN A 31 2.44 45.19 8.30
C ASN A 31 1.43 44.70 7.25
N THR A 32 1.76 44.77 5.97
CA THR A 32 0.93 44.25 4.87
C THR A 32 0.73 42.74 4.99
N PHE A 33 1.79 41.98 5.27
CA PHE A 33 1.71 40.54 5.51
C PHE A 33 0.90 40.15 6.76
N LYS A 34 0.91 41.03 7.79
CA LYS A 34 0.14 40.82 9.02
C LYS A 34 -1.36 41.05 8.84
N GLN A 35 -1.72 42.12 8.11
CA GLN A 35 -3.10 42.63 8.03
C GLN A 35 -3.92 41.92 6.94
N ILE A 36 -3.32 41.58 5.82
CA ILE A 36 -4.04 40.94 4.71
C ILE A 36 -3.99 39.42 4.86
N TYR A 37 -5.15 38.79 5.06
CA TYR A 37 -5.30 37.40 5.36
C TYR A 37 -4.53 36.46 4.38
N HIS A 38 -4.68 36.66 3.07
CA HIS A 38 -4.00 35.84 2.07
C HIS A 38 -2.48 36.00 2.11
N TYR A 39 -1.98 37.21 2.36
CA TYR A 39 -0.54 37.44 2.49
C TYR A 39 0.03 36.83 3.77
N ARG A 40 -0.74 36.83 4.85
CA ARG A 40 -0.37 36.14 6.09
C ARG A 40 -0.22 34.64 5.89
N ILE A 41 -1.17 33.99 5.22
CA ILE A 41 -1.08 32.55 4.88
C ILE A 41 0.15 32.26 4.01
N CYS A 42 0.40 33.07 2.99
CA CYS A 42 1.60 32.92 2.16
C CYS A 42 2.88 33.05 2.99
N TYR A 43 2.93 34.03 3.90
CA TYR A 43 4.08 34.19 4.78
C TYR A 43 4.28 33.01 5.73
N GLU A 44 3.22 32.49 6.33
CA GLU A 44 3.25 31.30 7.20
C GLU A 44 3.72 30.04 6.44
N CYS A 45 3.30 29.88 5.19
CA CYS A 45 3.80 28.81 4.32
C CYS A 45 5.30 28.97 4.01
N MET A 46 5.76 30.20 3.69
CA MET A 46 7.17 30.48 3.50
C MET A 46 7.98 30.25 4.77
N ALA A 47 7.49 30.70 5.94
CA ALA A 47 8.15 30.49 7.21
C ALA A 47 8.35 29.00 7.51
N LYS A 48 7.31 28.19 7.35
CA LYS A 48 7.41 26.73 7.49
C LYS A 48 8.40 26.12 6.51
N TRP A 49 8.45 26.61 5.28
CA TRP A 49 9.43 26.16 4.29
C TRP A 49 10.87 26.42 4.74
N PHE A 50 11.16 27.62 5.24
CA PHE A 50 12.49 27.97 5.75
C PHE A 50 12.85 27.26 7.06
N GLU A 51 11.87 26.99 7.95
CA GLU A 51 12.08 26.23 9.19
C GLU A 51 12.42 24.76 8.96
N THR A 52 11.91 24.17 7.86
CA THR A 52 12.17 22.76 7.53
C THR A 52 13.56 22.51 6.93
N GLY A 53 14.34 23.57 6.63
CA GLY A 53 15.73 23.47 6.19
C GLY A 53 15.93 23.34 4.67
N ASP A 54 17.19 23.37 4.24
CA ASP A 54 17.58 23.24 2.84
C ASP A 54 17.29 21.85 2.31
N TYR A 55 16.12 21.70 1.69
CA TYR A 55 15.86 20.54 0.86
C TYR A 55 16.61 20.71 -0.46
N THR A 56 17.62 19.90 -0.69
CA THR A 56 18.22 19.78 -2.01
C THR A 56 17.15 19.27 -2.97
N PHE A 57 16.79 20.07 -3.96
CA PHE A 57 15.73 19.81 -4.95
C PHE A 57 15.93 18.51 -5.75
N ASP A 58 17.11 17.90 -5.71
CA ASP A 58 17.41 16.64 -6.37
C ASP A 58 16.54 15.49 -5.85
N HIS A 59 16.19 15.50 -4.55
CA HIS A 59 15.22 14.55 -3.99
C HIS A 59 13.75 15.00 -4.19
N LEU A 60 13.49 16.27 -4.45
CA LEU A 60 12.14 16.80 -4.66
C LEU A 60 11.62 16.54 -6.08
N ASN A 61 12.46 16.35 -7.08
CA ASN A 61 12.03 15.87 -8.41
C ASN A 61 11.22 14.58 -8.30
N TYR A 62 11.48 13.78 -7.29
CA TYR A 62 10.70 12.60 -6.95
C TYR A 62 9.30 12.95 -6.41
N LEU A 63 9.20 13.91 -5.47
CA LEU A 63 7.91 14.34 -4.91
C LEU A 63 7.02 15.04 -5.96
N PHE A 64 7.60 15.76 -6.92
CA PHE A 64 6.85 16.35 -8.04
C PHE A 64 6.36 15.33 -9.07
N LYS A 65 6.97 14.14 -9.14
CA LYS A 65 6.46 13.00 -9.90
C LYS A 65 5.26 12.34 -9.21
N LEU A 66 5.05 12.56 -7.93
CA LEU A 66 3.88 12.10 -7.19
C LEU A 66 2.62 12.84 -7.70
N LYS A 67 2.02 12.29 -8.74
CA LYS A 67 0.94 12.94 -9.52
C LYS A 67 -0.35 13.16 -8.73
N THR A 68 -0.57 12.45 -7.60
CA THR A 68 -1.82 12.52 -6.81
C THR A 68 -1.60 12.22 -5.32
N LEU A 69 -2.48 12.76 -4.45
CA LEU A 69 -2.52 12.43 -3.02
C LEU A 69 -2.69 10.92 -2.75
N SER A 70 -3.37 10.21 -3.65
CA SER A 70 -3.53 8.75 -3.55
C SER A 70 -2.17 8.05 -3.61
N ARG A 71 -1.28 8.48 -4.50
CA ARG A 71 0.05 7.89 -4.65
C ARG A 71 0.94 8.13 -3.43
N ILE A 72 0.88 9.34 -2.86
CA ILE A 72 1.58 9.67 -1.61
C ILE A 72 1.06 8.77 -0.49
N PHE A 73 -0.24 8.55 -0.42
CA PHE A 73 -0.85 7.69 0.57
C PHE A 73 -0.45 6.22 0.40
N GLU A 74 -0.33 5.72 -0.82
CA GLU A 74 0.18 4.37 -1.10
C GLU A 74 1.61 4.20 -0.57
N TYR A 75 2.53 5.13 -0.83
CA TYR A 75 3.88 5.09 -0.26
C TYR A 75 3.91 5.17 1.26
N TYR A 76 3.06 6.02 1.83
CA TYR A 76 2.89 6.07 3.28
C TYR A 76 2.44 4.71 3.83
N CYS A 77 1.47 4.05 3.18
CA CYS A 77 1.04 2.71 3.55
C CYS A 77 2.17 1.69 3.42
N LEU A 78 2.97 1.74 2.34
CA LEU A 78 4.12 0.85 2.14
C LEU A 78 5.09 0.91 3.32
N ILE A 79 5.49 2.13 3.72
CA ILE A 79 6.39 2.33 4.87
C ILE A 79 5.76 1.81 6.17
N LYS A 80 4.47 2.06 6.38
CA LYS A 80 3.76 1.60 7.58
C LYS A 80 3.64 0.08 7.64
N ILE A 81 3.43 -0.59 6.51
CA ILE A 81 3.40 -2.06 6.43
C ILE A 81 4.78 -2.63 6.76
N GLN A 82 5.86 -2.08 6.19
CA GLN A 82 7.23 -2.52 6.51
C GLN A 82 7.55 -2.37 8.00
N ASN A 83 7.21 -1.21 8.58
CA ASN A 83 7.41 -0.97 10.02
C ASN A 83 6.58 -1.95 10.88
N ALA A 84 5.36 -2.26 10.48
CA ALA A 84 4.52 -3.21 11.19
C ALA A 84 5.09 -4.64 11.14
N ILE A 85 5.62 -5.07 10.00
CA ILE A 85 6.31 -6.36 9.85
C ILE A 85 7.54 -6.41 10.76
N ALA A 86 8.34 -5.34 10.79
CA ALA A 86 9.51 -5.25 11.67
C ALA A 86 9.11 -5.29 13.17
N LEU A 87 8.01 -4.64 13.56
CA LEU A 87 7.49 -4.69 14.94
C LEU A 87 6.94 -6.07 15.34
N CYS A 88 6.62 -6.93 14.36
CA CYS A 88 6.29 -8.34 14.62
C CYS A 88 7.55 -9.22 14.79
N GLY A 89 8.75 -8.66 14.80
CA GLY A 89 10.01 -9.38 15.01
C GLY A 89 10.66 -9.93 13.73
N PHE A 90 10.23 -9.45 12.57
CA PHE A 90 10.86 -9.80 11.29
C PHE A 90 11.94 -8.79 10.92
N ILE A 91 13.01 -9.26 10.31
CA ILE A 91 14.17 -8.46 9.89
C ILE A 91 14.18 -8.40 8.38
N LEU A 92 14.29 -7.21 7.81
CA LEU A 92 14.46 -7.02 6.38
C LEU A 92 15.81 -7.60 5.94
N GLN A 93 15.79 -8.58 5.04
CA GLN A 93 16.97 -9.25 4.50
C GLN A 93 17.39 -8.63 3.17
N ASP A 94 16.43 -8.39 2.30
CA ASP A 94 16.68 -7.91 0.95
C ASP A 94 15.56 -7.02 0.43
N SER A 95 15.90 -6.15 -0.51
CA SER A 95 14.90 -5.36 -1.23
C SER A 95 15.36 -5.11 -2.66
N ASP A 96 14.49 -5.38 -3.62
CA ASP A 96 14.81 -5.29 -5.04
C ASP A 96 13.68 -4.60 -5.84
N ARG A 97 14.02 -4.21 -7.05
CA ARG A 97 13.08 -3.70 -8.04
C ARG A 97 12.83 -4.73 -9.11
N ILE A 98 11.61 -5.28 -9.13
CA ILE A 98 11.15 -6.17 -10.19
C ILE A 98 10.47 -5.34 -11.27
N ILE A 99 10.93 -5.51 -12.51
CA ILE A 99 10.31 -4.91 -13.69
C ILE A 99 9.32 -5.91 -14.24
N TYR A 100 8.03 -5.61 -14.14
CA TYR A 100 6.95 -6.48 -14.62
C TYR A 100 6.64 -6.28 -16.11
N ASP A 101 6.92 -5.10 -16.65
CA ASP A 101 6.70 -4.76 -18.06
C ASP A 101 7.78 -3.80 -18.58
N VAL A 102 8.17 -3.95 -19.84
CA VAL A 102 9.23 -3.12 -20.47
C VAL A 102 8.77 -1.67 -20.66
N GLU A 103 7.43 -1.45 -20.74
CA GLU A 103 6.83 -0.12 -20.84
C GLU A 103 6.58 0.54 -19.48
N ASP A 104 7.00 -0.11 -18.40
CA ASP A 104 6.77 0.39 -17.05
C ASP A 104 7.76 1.54 -16.75
N ASP A 105 7.32 2.76 -17.05
CA ASP A 105 7.93 4.03 -16.62
C ASP A 105 7.84 4.20 -15.09
N SER A 106 7.68 3.09 -14.37
CA SER A 106 7.53 3.08 -12.92
C SER A 106 8.76 3.69 -12.27
N GLU A 107 8.47 4.46 -11.26
CA GLU A 107 9.41 5.17 -10.42
C GLU A 107 10.52 4.23 -9.91
N ASN A 108 11.75 4.74 -9.74
CA ASN A 108 12.91 3.99 -9.27
C ASN A 108 12.79 3.58 -7.78
N ILE A 109 11.69 2.89 -7.43
CA ILE A 109 11.45 2.38 -6.07
C ILE A 109 11.55 0.86 -6.08
N ASN A 110 12.17 0.31 -5.06
CA ASN A 110 12.09 -1.11 -4.80
C ASN A 110 10.62 -1.49 -4.56
N ASN A 111 10.19 -2.56 -5.18
CA ASN A 111 8.81 -3.04 -5.10
C ASN A 111 8.71 -4.48 -4.55
N GLN A 112 9.82 -5.06 -4.16
CA GLN A 112 9.94 -6.31 -3.43
C GLN A 112 10.78 -6.10 -2.18
N TYR A 113 10.30 -6.62 -1.05
CA TYR A 113 10.98 -6.59 0.25
C TYR A 113 10.84 -7.96 0.90
N ILE A 114 11.97 -8.57 1.25
CA ILE A 114 12.02 -9.90 1.85
C ILE A 114 12.40 -9.75 3.31
N PHE A 115 11.57 -10.30 4.18
CA PHE A 115 11.76 -10.30 5.63
C PHE A 115 11.81 -11.72 6.16
N GLU A 116 12.67 -11.97 7.13
CA GLU A 116 12.77 -13.25 7.83
C GLU A 116 12.56 -13.07 9.34
N GLY A 117 11.89 -14.01 9.95
CA GLY A 117 11.64 -14.03 11.38
C GLY A 117 10.64 -15.09 11.80
N ASN A 118 10.68 -15.51 13.06
CA ASN A 118 9.71 -16.44 13.67
C ASN A 118 9.49 -17.75 12.88
N GLY A 119 10.49 -18.20 12.12
CA GLY A 119 10.39 -19.41 11.30
C GLY A 119 9.68 -19.23 9.95
N TYR A 120 9.34 -18.01 9.56
CA TYR A 120 8.70 -17.66 8.30
C TYR A 120 9.54 -16.68 7.49
N GLU A 121 9.35 -16.73 6.16
CA GLU A 121 9.75 -15.69 5.24
C GLU A 121 8.50 -14.92 4.80
N ILE A 122 8.58 -13.58 4.81
CA ILE A 122 7.55 -12.69 4.26
C ILE A 122 8.13 -11.97 3.05
N THR A 123 7.47 -12.09 1.91
CA THR A 123 7.75 -11.21 0.77
C THR A 123 6.63 -10.17 0.66
N LEU A 124 6.95 -8.90 0.90
CA LEU A 124 6.05 -7.78 0.63
C LEU A 124 6.31 -7.29 -0.79
N LEU A 125 5.27 -7.33 -1.62
CA LEU A 125 5.27 -6.84 -2.99
C LEU A 125 4.42 -5.57 -3.10
N TYR A 126 4.96 -4.55 -3.71
CA TYR A 126 4.28 -3.30 -4.03
C TYR A 126 3.95 -3.26 -5.52
N GLU A 127 2.67 -3.07 -5.85
CA GLU A 127 2.11 -3.08 -7.21
C GLU A 127 2.52 -4.31 -8.07
N PRO A 128 2.45 -5.53 -7.54
CA PRO A 128 2.78 -6.70 -8.36
C PRO A 128 1.79 -6.87 -9.51
N SER A 129 2.29 -7.23 -10.68
CA SER A 129 1.43 -7.58 -11.83
C SER A 129 1.09 -9.07 -11.79
N ILE A 130 -0.19 -9.39 -11.62
CA ILE A 130 -0.73 -10.76 -11.61
C ILE A 130 -1.41 -11.03 -12.95
N TRP A 131 -0.80 -11.86 -13.79
CA TRP A 131 -1.21 -12.14 -15.16
C TRP A 131 -2.07 -13.39 -15.27
N ILE A 132 -2.82 -13.52 -16.38
CA ILE A 132 -3.61 -14.72 -16.71
C ILE A 132 -2.71 -15.91 -17.05
N ASP A 133 -1.74 -15.72 -17.92
CA ASP A 133 -1.01 -16.76 -18.63
C ASP A 133 0.51 -16.74 -18.37
N ARG A 134 1.00 -15.74 -17.65
CA ARG A 134 2.42 -15.60 -17.33
C ARG A 134 2.67 -16.04 -15.89
N SER A 135 3.78 -16.78 -15.70
CA SER A 135 4.27 -17.04 -14.35
C SER A 135 4.72 -15.72 -13.73
N ASN A 136 4.12 -15.35 -12.63
CA ASN A 136 4.58 -14.21 -11.85
C ASN A 136 5.92 -14.56 -11.19
N VAL A 137 6.88 -13.64 -11.28
CA VAL A 137 8.26 -13.90 -10.85
C VAL A 137 8.34 -14.15 -9.34
N CYS A 138 7.42 -13.62 -8.55
CA CYS A 138 7.48 -13.67 -7.08
C CYS A 138 6.27 -14.33 -6.42
N THR A 139 5.24 -14.66 -7.17
CA THR A 139 4.02 -15.27 -6.61
C THR A 139 3.55 -16.43 -7.46
N ASN A 140 2.90 -17.40 -6.82
CA ASN A 140 2.17 -18.47 -7.53
C ASN A 140 0.73 -18.05 -7.87
N LEU A 141 0.43 -16.74 -7.80
CA LEU A 141 -0.88 -16.21 -8.12
C LEU A 141 -1.05 -16.01 -9.63
N TYR A 142 -2.25 -16.21 -10.10
CA TYR A 142 -2.65 -15.90 -11.47
C TYR A 142 -4.03 -15.23 -11.50
N SER A 143 -4.30 -14.50 -12.57
CA SER A 143 -5.59 -13.88 -12.82
C SER A 143 -6.51 -14.86 -13.55
N THR A 144 -7.78 -14.91 -13.17
CA THR A 144 -8.80 -15.68 -13.92
C THR A 144 -9.33 -14.91 -15.13
N GLY A 145 -8.95 -13.65 -15.29
CA GLY A 145 -9.06 -12.88 -16.52
C GLY A 145 -10.32 -12.05 -16.71
N TYR A 146 -11.46 -12.35 -16.09
CA TYR A 146 -12.68 -11.59 -16.34
C TYR A 146 -12.93 -10.50 -15.32
N ASN A 147 -13.09 -9.24 -15.79
CA ASN A 147 -13.42 -8.12 -14.95
C ASN A 147 -14.94 -7.89 -14.87
N PHE A 148 -15.57 -8.36 -13.82
CA PHE A 148 -17.02 -8.21 -13.60
C PHE A 148 -17.49 -6.76 -13.50
N ILE A 149 -16.64 -5.86 -13.00
CA ILE A 149 -17.00 -4.43 -12.85
C ILE A 149 -17.06 -3.74 -14.21
N LYS A 150 -16.11 -4.06 -15.09
CA LYS A 150 -16.00 -3.46 -16.43
C LYS A 150 -16.62 -4.33 -17.53
N SER A 151 -17.13 -5.51 -17.17
CA SER A 151 -17.71 -6.50 -18.09
C SER A 151 -16.81 -6.82 -19.28
N LYS A 152 -15.50 -6.94 -19.05
CA LYS A 152 -14.50 -7.25 -20.06
C LYS A 152 -13.37 -8.12 -19.52
N TRP A 153 -12.66 -8.78 -20.39
CA TRP A 153 -11.43 -9.48 -20.05
C TRP A 153 -10.35 -8.50 -19.64
N ASN A 154 -9.55 -8.89 -18.67
CA ASN A 154 -8.45 -8.11 -18.14
C ASN A 154 -7.23 -9.01 -18.05
N ASP A 155 -6.18 -8.66 -18.75
CA ASP A 155 -4.98 -9.50 -18.86
C ASP A 155 -4.20 -9.60 -17.55
N ARG A 156 -4.31 -8.56 -16.71
CA ARG A 156 -3.59 -8.50 -15.43
C ARG A 156 -4.39 -7.78 -14.33
N TRP A 157 -4.07 -8.11 -13.09
CA TRP A 157 -4.44 -7.37 -11.89
C TRP A 157 -3.20 -6.82 -11.20
N THR A 158 -3.29 -5.60 -10.70
CA THR A 158 -2.22 -4.94 -9.93
C THR A 158 -2.81 -4.49 -8.59
N PRO A 159 -2.79 -5.33 -7.55
CA PRO A 159 -3.09 -4.88 -6.20
C PRO A 159 -1.98 -3.95 -5.70
N ASP A 160 -2.32 -3.00 -4.82
CA ASP A 160 -1.33 -2.06 -4.30
C ASP A 160 -0.26 -2.81 -3.47
N PHE A 161 -0.68 -3.79 -2.64
CA PHE A 161 0.25 -4.61 -1.85
C PHE A 161 -0.18 -6.08 -1.83
N VAL A 162 0.81 -6.96 -1.89
CA VAL A 162 0.65 -8.39 -1.62
C VAL A 162 1.71 -8.81 -0.60
N LEU A 163 1.26 -9.38 0.52
CA LEU A 163 2.15 -10.08 1.43
C LEU A 163 2.05 -11.57 1.10
N LYS A 164 3.18 -12.16 0.73
CA LYS A 164 3.36 -13.59 0.59
C LYS A 164 4.04 -14.10 1.85
N ILE A 165 3.48 -15.10 2.50
CA ILE A 165 4.08 -15.79 3.64
C ILE A 165 4.40 -17.19 3.17
N SER A 166 5.68 -17.54 3.14
CA SER A 166 6.14 -18.86 2.77
C SER A 166 6.05 -19.78 3.98
N GLY A 167 5.11 -20.73 3.93
CA GLY A 167 4.95 -21.78 4.91
C GLY A 167 5.73 -23.05 4.52
N ASN A 168 5.68 -24.09 5.38
CA ASN A 168 6.36 -25.36 5.12
C ASN A 168 5.68 -26.17 4.02
N TYR A 169 4.35 -26.06 3.90
CA TYR A 169 3.53 -26.82 2.97
C TYR A 169 3.11 -26.03 1.74
N LYS A 170 2.91 -24.70 1.89
CA LYS A 170 2.49 -23.80 0.81
C LYS A 170 2.71 -22.33 1.13
N ASP A 171 2.55 -21.49 0.10
CA ASP A 171 2.52 -20.05 0.25
C ASP A 171 1.11 -19.57 0.61
N TYR A 172 1.02 -18.54 1.46
CA TYR A 172 -0.21 -17.85 1.84
C TYR A 172 -0.15 -16.40 1.41
N TYR A 173 -1.27 -15.86 0.94
CA TYR A 173 -1.33 -14.53 0.37
C TYR A 173 -2.32 -13.63 1.08
N TYR A 174 -1.91 -12.39 1.30
CA TYR A 174 -2.70 -11.35 1.92
C TYR A 174 -2.65 -10.10 1.04
N ILE A 175 -3.80 -9.69 0.51
CA ILE A 175 -3.91 -8.61 -0.47
C ILE A 175 -4.43 -7.37 0.23
N LEU A 176 -3.70 -6.26 0.11
CA LEU A 176 -4.06 -4.98 0.66
C LEU A 176 -4.12 -3.92 -0.44
N ASP A 177 -5.04 -2.99 -0.31
CA ASP A 177 -5.28 -1.95 -1.29
C ASP A 177 -5.47 -0.60 -0.57
N ALA A 178 -4.65 0.40 -0.88
CA ALA A 178 -4.69 1.70 -0.26
C ALA A 178 -5.78 2.57 -0.89
N LYS A 179 -6.61 3.20 -0.07
CA LYS A 179 -7.71 4.05 -0.54
C LYS A 179 -7.71 5.38 0.21
N TYR A 180 -7.17 6.40 -0.40
CA TYR A 180 -7.25 7.76 0.15
C TYR A 180 -8.70 8.27 0.09
N SER A 181 -9.52 7.77 1.03
CA SER A 181 -10.96 8.02 1.06
C SER A 181 -11.53 7.86 2.48
N ASN A 182 -12.76 8.30 2.69
CA ASN A 182 -13.45 8.12 3.96
C ASN A 182 -14.06 6.71 4.10
N PHE A 183 -14.39 6.32 5.35
CA PHE A 183 -14.95 5.01 5.68
C PHE A 183 -16.23 4.67 4.91
N TYR A 184 -17.12 5.65 4.69
CA TYR A 184 -18.37 5.42 3.99
C TYR A 184 -18.14 4.92 2.55
N ASN A 185 -17.22 5.56 1.83
CA ASN A 185 -16.83 5.14 0.48
C ASN A 185 -16.07 3.81 0.49
N VAL A 186 -15.19 3.61 1.49
CA VAL A 186 -14.48 2.33 1.65
C VAL A 186 -15.47 1.19 1.82
N LYS A 187 -16.41 1.31 2.74
CA LYS A 187 -17.40 0.27 3.02
C LYS A 187 -18.32 -0.01 1.84
N ARG A 188 -18.86 1.04 1.20
CA ARG A 188 -19.92 0.88 0.19
C ARG A 188 -19.42 0.67 -1.23
N ARG A 189 -18.26 1.19 -1.56
CA ARG A 189 -17.74 1.20 -2.92
C ARG A 189 -16.49 0.35 -3.08
N TYR A 190 -15.49 0.56 -2.23
CA TYR A 190 -14.18 -0.07 -2.45
C TYR A 190 -14.15 -1.52 -1.99
N ILE A 191 -14.63 -1.86 -0.81
CA ILE A 191 -14.62 -3.26 -0.35
C ILE A 191 -15.41 -4.18 -1.29
N PRO A 192 -16.64 -3.88 -1.73
CA PRO A 192 -17.32 -4.71 -2.72
C PRO A 192 -16.54 -4.84 -4.03
N ALA A 193 -15.90 -3.76 -4.48
CA ALA A 193 -15.08 -3.79 -5.68
C ALA A 193 -13.83 -4.67 -5.52
N LEU A 194 -13.16 -4.62 -4.35
CA LEU A 194 -11.99 -5.47 -4.05
C LEU A 194 -12.36 -6.95 -3.97
N VAL A 195 -13.51 -7.27 -3.37
CA VAL A 195 -14.02 -8.64 -3.32
C VAL A 195 -14.25 -9.17 -4.74
N LEU A 196 -14.91 -8.39 -5.60
CA LEU A 196 -15.14 -8.77 -7.00
C LEU A 196 -13.85 -8.79 -7.83
N LYS A 197 -12.88 -7.95 -7.51
CA LYS A 197 -11.63 -7.81 -8.26
C LYS A 197 -10.61 -8.87 -7.84
N TYR A 198 -10.38 -9.04 -6.56
CA TYR A 198 -9.33 -9.91 -6.04
C TYR A 198 -9.88 -11.21 -5.45
N GLY A 199 -11.03 -11.14 -4.77
CA GLY A 199 -11.62 -12.31 -4.13
C GLY A 199 -12.22 -13.33 -5.10
N THR A 200 -12.53 -12.93 -6.34
CA THR A 200 -13.09 -13.83 -7.36
C THR A 200 -12.19 -13.98 -8.57
N GLN A 201 -11.15 -13.15 -8.73
CA GLN A 201 -10.34 -13.09 -9.94
C GLN A 201 -8.87 -13.46 -9.75
N ILE A 202 -8.44 -13.65 -8.51
CA ILE A 202 -7.07 -14.10 -8.21
C ILE A 202 -7.14 -15.47 -7.57
N ALA A 203 -6.35 -16.41 -8.09
CA ALA A 203 -6.20 -17.75 -7.56
C ALA A 203 -4.73 -18.17 -7.54
N SER A 204 -4.37 -19.20 -6.78
CA SER A 204 -3.06 -19.81 -6.85
C SER A 204 -3.02 -20.92 -7.90
N LYS A 205 -1.83 -21.20 -8.47
CA LYS A 205 -1.63 -22.19 -9.52
C LYS A 205 -2.01 -23.61 -9.10
N ASP A 206 -1.76 -23.95 -7.87
CA ASP A 206 -1.83 -25.33 -7.43
C ASP A 206 -3.16 -25.71 -6.78
N LYS A 207 -3.91 -24.73 -6.29
CA LYS A 207 -5.20 -24.95 -5.63
C LYS A 207 -6.06 -23.70 -5.66
N PHE A 208 -7.28 -23.82 -6.08
CA PHE A 208 -8.36 -22.84 -6.06
C PHE A 208 -8.27 -21.83 -4.90
N PHE A 209 -8.42 -20.58 -5.07
CA PHE A 209 -8.62 -19.43 -4.15
C PHE A 209 -8.20 -19.58 -2.65
N SER A 210 -7.94 -20.82 -2.18
CA SER A 210 -7.70 -21.14 -0.76
C SER A 210 -6.41 -20.56 -0.17
N ASP A 211 -5.49 -20.13 -1.00
CA ASP A 211 -4.20 -19.59 -0.55
C ASP A 211 -4.25 -18.08 -0.34
N VAL A 212 -5.29 -17.40 -0.85
CA VAL A 212 -5.58 -16.00 -0.50
C VAL A 212 -6.39 -15.98 0.79
N ILE A 213 -5.75 -15.68 1.90
CA ILE A 213 -6.36 -15.75 3.24
C ILE A 213 -6.98 -14.43 3.72
N GLY A 214 -6.65 -13.32 3.08
CA GLY A 214 -7.26 -12.03 3.41
C GLY A 214 -7.18 -11.00 2.29
N ILE A 215 -8.21 -10.16 2.22
CA ILE A 215 -8.29 -9.02 1.30
C ILE A 215 -8.79 -7.83 2.07
N GLY A 216 -8.02 -6.74 2.09
CA GLY A 216 -8.30 -5.57 2.88
C GLY A 216 -8.09 -4.24 2.17
N ALA A 217 -8.81 -3.22 2.64
CA ALA A 217 -8.57 -1.83 2.27
C ALA A 217 -7.93 -1.08 3.42
N ILE A 218 -6.90 -0.30 3.12
CA ILE A 218 -6.25 0.62 4.04
C ILE A 218 -6.73 2.04 3.71
N TYR A 219 -7.17 2.80 4.72
CA TYR A 219 -7.65 4.16 4.50
C TYR A 219 -7.26 5.11 5.65
N PRO A 220 -7.12 6.43 5.41
CA PRO A 220 -6.78 7.39 6.45
C PRO A 220 -7.96 7.65 7.39
N SER A 221 -7.68 7.75 8.69
CA SER A 221 -8.68 8.10 9.70
C SER A 221 -8.01 8.81 10.87
N LYS A 222 -8.83 9.47 11.72
CA LYS A 222 -8.38 10.01 13.02
C LYS A 222 -8.43 9.00 14.14
N GLU A 223 -9.09 7.86 13.91
CA GLU A 223 -9.29 6.81 14.91
C GLU A 223 -8.79 5.48 14.38
N ASP A 224 -8.13 4.74 15.23
CA ASP A 224 -7.66 3.39 14.93
C ASP A 224 -8.81 2.40 14.98
N LYS A 225 -9.15 1.81 13.84
CA LYS A 225 -10.22 0.83 13.73
C LYS A 225 -9.94 -0.23 12.67
N ILE A 226 -10.28 -1.47 13.01
CA ILE A 226 -10.43 -2.54 12.02
C ILE A 226 -11.91 -2.87 11.92
N TYR A 227 -12.40 -2.97 10.70
CA TYR A 227 -13.76 -3.36 10.43
C TYR A 227 -13.79 -4.61 9.55
N TYR A 228 -14.34 -5.71 10.09
CA TYR A 228 -14.51 -6.97 9.35
C TYR A 228 -15.89 -7.04 8.72
N PHE A 229 -15.95 -7.49 7.47
CA PHE A 229 -17.20 -7.58 6.70
C PHE A 229 -17.88 -8.95 6.80
N LYS A 230 -17.20 -9.95 7.38
CA LYS A 230 -17.78 -11.24 7.75
C LYS A 230 -17.86 -11.33 9.27
N LYS A 231 -19.07 -11.35 9.85
CA LYS A 231 -19.27 -11.29 11.31
C LYS A 231 -18.63 -12.43 12.11
N ASN A 232 -18.53 -13.61 11.53
CA ASN A 232 -18.02 -14.79 12.23
C ASN A 232 -16.51 -15.03 12.03
N ALA A 233 -15.84 -14.13 11.29
CA ALA A 233 -14.41 -14.25 11.00
C ALA A 233 -13.52 -14.14 12.25
N ILE A 234 -14.00 -13.47 13.30
CA ILE A 234 -13.20 -13.21 14.51
C ILE A 234 -13.12 -14.44 15.42
N ASN A 235 -14.18 -15.26 15.46
CA ASN A 235 -14.30 -16.38 16.42
C ASN A 235 -14.07 -17.76 15.83
N SER A 236 -14.07 -17.93 14.52
CA SER A 236 -13.73 -19.18 13.86
C SER A 236 -12.93 -18.94 12.60
N LEU A 237 -11.65 -18.80 12.76
CA LEU A 237 -10.66 -18.55 11.70
C LEU A 237 -10.74 -19.62 10.57
N LYS A 238 -11.23 -20.84 10.90
CA LYS A 238 -11.27 -21.98 9.97
C LYS A 238 -12.31 -21.89 8.84
N HIS A 239 -13.41 -21.14 8.98
CA HIS A 239 -14.55 -21.25 8.06
C HIS A 239 -14.88 -20.00 7.25
N SER A 240 -14.11 -18.93 7.35
CA SER A 240 -14.43 -17.65 6.71
C SER A 240 -13.31 -17.02 5.89
N LEU A 241 -12.42 -17.84 5.38
CA LEU A 241 -11.39 -17.38 4.45
C LEU A 241 -11.95 -17.26 3.02
N PRO A 242 -11.46 -16.29 2.24
CA PRO A 242 -10.63 -15.18 2.65
C PRO A 242 -11.38 -14.22 3.58
N GLN A 243 -10.67 -13.61 4.51
CA GLN A 243 -11.22 -12.53 5.35
C GLN A 243 -11.31 -11.24 4.55
N TYR A 244 -12.44 -10.53 4.66
CA TYR A 244 -12.63 -9.21 4.07
C TYR A 244 -12.68 -8.16 5.18
N PHE A 245 -11.83 -7.15 5.09
CA PHE A 245 -11.73 -6.14 6.14
C PHE A 245 -11.32 -4.77 5.60
N SER A 246 -11.48 -3.75 6.41
CA SER A 246 -10.82 -2.48 6.22
C SER A 246 -10.13 -2.06 7.51
N LEU A 247 -8.98 -1.45 7.40
CA LEU A 247 -8.23 -0.92 8.52
C LEU A 247 -7.85 0.53 8.27
N THR A 248 -7.73 1.26 9.37
CA THR A 248 -7.35 2.66 9.34
C THR A 248 -5.85 2.81 9.51
N ILE A 249 -5.29 3.84 8.89
CA ILE A 249 -3.99 4.36 9.26
C ILE A 249 -4.19 5.75 9.84
N VAL A 250 -3.80 5.89 11.10
CA VAL A 250 -3.74 7.17 11.81
C VAL A 250 -2.34 7.75 11.65
N ASP A 251 -2.23 9.07 11.73
CA ASP A 251 -0.96 9.76 11.70
C ASP A 251 -0.10 9.42 12.93
N GLY A 252 1.22 9.33 12.75
CA GLY A 252 2.15 8.96 13.81
C GLY A 252 2.33 7.43 14.00
N ASP A 253 2.85 7.03 15.17
CA ASP A 253 3.23 5.65 15.45
C ASP A 253 2.04 4.73 15.74
N VAL A 254 0.91 5.28 16.17
CA VAL A 254 -0.30 4.54 16.54
C VAL A 254 -0.85 3.75 15.35
N GLY A 255 -0.85 4.33 14.15
CA GLY A 255 -1.35 3.64 12.95
C GLY A 255 -0.55 2.38 12.55
N THR A 256 0.70 2.26 13.01
CA THR A 256 1.51 1.07 12.81
C THR A 256 1.08 -0.07 13.74
N GLN A 257 0.55 0.24 14.93
CA GLN A 257 0.12 -0.76 15.90
C GLN A 257 -1.06 -1.61 15.40
N ILE A 258 -2.07 -1.02 14.77
CA ILE A 258 -3.19 -1.77 14.18
C ILE A 258 -2.73 -2.69 13.04
N LEU A 259 -1.82 -2.22 12.19
CA LEU A 259 -1.22 -3.06 11.16
C LEU A 259 -0.46 -4.23 11.78
N LYS A 260 0.32 -3.98 12.83
CA LYS A 260 1.01 -5.02 13.60
C LYS A 260 0.04 -6.08 14.13
N GLU A 261 -1.01 -5.67 14.83
CA GLU A 261 -2.02 -6.58 15.36
C GLU A 261 -2.70 -7.42 14.26
N GLN A 262 -2.91 -6.81 13.09
CA GLN A 262 -3.50 -7.51 11.96
C GLN A 262 -2.52 -8.53 11.36
N ILE A 263 -1.24 -8.19 11.27
CA ILE A 263 -0.19 -9.11 10.81
C ILE A 263 0.00 -10.25 11.82
N GLU A 264 0.00 -10.00 13.13
CA GLU A 264 0.05 -11.05 14.16
C GLU A 264 -1.15 -12.01 14.07
N LYS A 265 -2.36 -11.50 13.79
CA LYS A 265 -3.54 -12.36 13.54
C LYS A 265 -3.38 -13.20 12.27
N LEU A 266 -2.77 -12.63 11.24
CA LEU A 266 -2.46 -13.33 10.01
C LEU A 266 -1.57 -14.55 10.26
N PHE A 267 -0.50 -14.41 11.05
CA PHE A 267 0.35 -15.54 11.42
C PHE A 267 -0.39 -16.63 12.18
N LYS A 268 -1.26 -16.27 13.11
CA LYS A 268 -2.10 -17.28 13.82
C LYS A 268 -2.99 -18.07 12.85
N VAL A 269 -3.46 -17.43 11.76
CA VAL A 269 -4.22 -18.13 10.71
C VAL A 269 -3.29 -19.07 9.95
N VAL A 270 -2.10 -18.61 9.59
CA VAL A 270 -1.11 -19.44 8.88
C VAL A 270 -0.72 -20.65 9.71
N ASP A 271 -0.40 -20.46 11.00
CA ASP A 271 -0.06 -21.57 11.93
C ASP A 271 -1.16 -22.65 11.94
N ILE A 272 -2.43 -22.26 12.08
CA ILE A 272 -3.57 -23.20 12.06
C ILE A 272 -3.66 -23.94 10.72
N LEU A 273 -3.43 -23.26 9.60
CA LEU A 273 -3.51 -23.87 8.28
C LEU A 273 -2.33 -24.82 8.01
N GLU A 274 -1.15 -24.51 8.53
CA GLU A 274 0.04 -25.38 8.47
C GLU A 274 -0.18 -26.65 9.30
N GLU A 275 -0.69 -26.54 10.53
CA GLU A 275 -1.06 -27.69 11.37
C GLU A 275 -2.10 -28.60 10.68
N GLU A 276 -3.08 -28.03 9.98
CA GLU A 276 -4.05 -28.81 9.21
C GLU A 276 -3.40 -29.57 8.05
N CYS A 277 -2.45 -28.95 7.35
CA CYS A 277 -1.70 -29.61 6.27
C CYS A 277 -0.85 -30.78 6.83
N GLU A 278 -0.18 -30.59 7.96
CA GLU A 278 0.61 -31.65 8.61
C GLU A 278 -0.24 -32.86 9.00
N ASN A 279 -1.41 -32.62 9.60
CA ASN A 279 -2.35 -33.69 10.00
C ASN A 279 -2.85 -34.48 8.79
N ILE A 280 -3.11 -33.82 7.66
CA ILE A 280 -3.54 -34.49 6.42
C ILE A 280 -2.43 -35.37 5.85
N ASP A 281 -1.20 -34.90 5.85
CA ASP A 281 -0.05 -35.66 5.35
C ASP A 281 0.28 -36.88 6.24
N SER A 282 0.17 -36.73 7.55
CA SER A 282 0.35 -37.82 8.50
C SER A 282 -0.69 -38.91 8.32
N SER A 283 -1.97 -38.54 8.15
CA SER A 283 -3.09 -39.48 7.92
C SER A 283 -2.95 -40.24 6.59
N LYS A 284 -2.41 -39.63 5.55
CA LYS A 284 -2.13 -40.28 4.27
C LYS A 284 -1.01 -41.30 4.35
N LYS A 285 0.03 -41.04 5.15
CA LYS A 285 1.12 -41.98 5.38
C LYS A 285 0.66 -43.23 6.16
N GLU A 286 -0.23 -43.07 7.14
CA GLU A 286 -0.80 -44.19 7.90
C GLU A 286 -1.73 -45.06 7.04
N MET A 287 -2.45 -44.50 6.07
CA MET A 287 -3.33 -45.29 5.15
C MET A 287 -2.56 -45.99 4.02
N SER A 288 -1.31 -45.69 3.83
CA SER A 288 -0.44 -46.28 2.79
C SER A 288 0.47 -47.40 3.31
N LEU A 289 0.44 -47.69 4.61
CA LEU A 289 1.09 -48.81 5.30
C LEU A 289 0.06 -49.91 5.56
#